data_b3cd792ab18560d8c6815791facf735e
#
_entry.id   b3cd792ab18560d8c6815791facf735e
#
_cell.length_a   1.000
_cell.length_b   1.000
_cell.length_c   1.000
_cell.angle_alpha   90.00
_cell.angle_beta   90.00
_cell.angle_gamma   90.00
#
_symmetry.space_group_name_H-M   'P 1'
#
loop_
_entity.id
_entity.type
_entity.pdbx_description
1 polymer ?
#
loop_
_entity_poly.entity_id
_entity_poly.type
_entity_poly.pdbx_seq_one_letter_code
_entity_poly.pdbx_strand_id
1 'polypeptide(L)'
;MLKGYIVKSKTSSKVSEEDLKLINKLTRRNFSEDEVYVFSVVLCDNDIDREHERFTDTALEKLSELFVGKTGILDHNPTSDNQTARIYSCNTEFVKNKLNRLGEPYKRLLAKAYMPKSSKNENIILEIDSGIKKEVSVGCSVNQRICSICGKDVGKENCAHIKGHRYKTSDGYKICHTVLDDPTDAYEWSFVAVPAQREAGVIKSFTLTKDGGDMKMEDIIKSLSYKKSITFSDLEAKKLFEYIENLRKKSLDGEFYKDELKNEVLKLSAAVQPELDIQVMKNVADKLNIKELKSFRDSFKSKLLKSFPSKPQFAKENNNHTFKDLNQEFKI
;
A
#
# COMPACT_ATOMS: atom_id res chain seq x y z
N MET A 1 3.18 33.93 -18.98
CA MET A 1 1.98 33.77 -18.13
C MET A 1 1.28 32.49 -18.54
N LEU A 2 1.44 31.43 -17.76
CA LEU A 2 0.73 30.16 -17.95
C LEU A 2 -0.67 30.32 -17.37
N LYS A 3 -1.69 30.30 -18.24
CA LYS A 3 -3.10 30.27 -17.80
C LYS A 3 -3.44 28.85 -17.39
N GLY A 4 -3.55 28.61 -16.09
CA GLY A 4 -4.11 27.36 -15.55
C GLY A 4 -5.63 27.33 -15.79
N TYR A 5 -6.09 26.36 -16.56
CA TYR A 5 -7.51 26.08 -16.69
C TYR A 5 -7.94 25.15 -15.54
N ILE A 6 -8.81 25.65 -14.67
CA ILE A 6 -9.52 24.80 -13.71
C ILE A 6 -10.61 24.08 -14.52
N VAL A 7 -10.38 22.82 -14.85
CA VAL A 7 -11.44 21.96 -15.36
C VAL A 7 -12.35 21.63 -14.19
N LYS A 8 -13.50 22.25 -14.12
CA LYS A 8 -14.60 21.79 -13.26
C LYS A 8 -15.02 20.43 -13.80
N SER A 9 -14.55 19.36 -13.16
CA SER A 9 -15.09 18.02 -13.41
C SER A 9 -16.56 18.05 -13.01
N LYS A 10 -17.46 17.79 -13.95
CA LYS A 10 -18.83 17.43 -13.64
C LYS A 10 -18.77 16.12 -12.84
N THR A 11 -18.96 16.21 -11.54
CA THR A 11 -19.01 15.11 -10.60
C THR A 11 -20.39 14.45 -10.65
N SER A 12 -20.73 13.80 -11.75
CA SER A 12 -21.64 12.69 -11.71
C SER A 12 -20.90 11.52 -12.36
N SER A 13 -20.42 10.58 -11.56
CA SER A 13 -19.96 9.31 -12.08
C SER A 13 -21.14 8.68 -12.82
N LYS A 14 -21.07 8.58 -14.15
CA LYS A 14 -22.06 7.81 -14.90
C LYS A 14 -22.09 6.42 -14.31
N VAL A 15 -23.26 5.99 -13.89
CA VAL A 15 -23.51 4.64 -13.38
C VAL A 15 -23.25 3.68 -14.53
N SER A 16 -22.37 2.70 -14.36
CA SER A 16 -22.11 1.73 -15.41
C SER A 16 -23.25 0.71 -15.54
N GLU A 17 -23.40 0.09 -16.71
CA GLU A 17 -24.36 -1.00 -16.87
C GLU A 17 -24.12 -2.16 -15.89
N GLU A 18 -22.86 -2.40 -15.51
CA GLU A 18 -22.49 -3.41 -14.52
C GLU A 18 -22.96 -3.02 -13.13
N ASP A 19 -22.78 -1.75 -12.74
CA ASP A 19 -23.29 -1.22 -11.47
C ASP A 19 -24.82 -1.34 -11.42
N LEU A 20 -25.53 -0.94 -12.49
CA LEU A 20 -26.99 -1.07 -12.56
C LEU A 20 -27.45 -2.52 -12.45
N LYS A 21 -26.77 -3.47 -13.09
CA LYS A 21 -27.08 -4.90 -12.95
C LYS A 21 -26.97 -5.38 -11.50
N LEU A 22 -25.93 -4.93 -10.77
CA LEU A 22 -25.75 -5.28 -9.37
C LEU A 22 -26.79 -4.63 -8.46
N ILE A 23 -27.07 -3.34 -8.68
CA ILE A 23 -28.13 -2.60 -7.95
C ILE A 23 -29.48 -3.25 -8.15
N ASN A 24 -29.83 -3.56 -9.40
CA ASN A 24 -31.13 -4.12 -9.75
C ASN A 24 -31.35 -5.56 -9.24
N LYS A 25 -30.30 -6.28 -8.85
CA LYS A 25 -30.43 -7.54 -8.11
C LYS A 25 -30.93 -7.34 -6.67
N LEU A 26 -30.72 -6.18 -6.09
CA LEU A 26 -31.13 -5.84 -4.73
C LEU A 26 -32.49 -5.14 -4.66
N THR A 27 -32.99 -4.66 -5.78
CA THR A 27 -34.23 -3.86 -5.87
C THR A 27 -35.39 -4.69 -6.40
N ARG A 28 -36.63 -4.27 -6.08
CA ARG A 28 -37.85 -4.92 -6.56
C ARG A 28 -38.29 -4.48 -7.96
N ARG A 29 -37.77 -3.36 -8.45
CA ARG A 29 -37.93 -2.88 -9.82
C ARG A 29 -36.58 -2.50 -10.40
N ASN A 30 -36.50 -2.48 -11.70
CA ASN A 30 -35.30 -1.99 -12.35
C ASN A 30 -35.23 -0.45 -12.29
N PHE A 31 -34.11 0.06 -11.81
CA PHE A 31 -33.77 1.47 -11.86
C PHE A 31 -32.95 1.77 -13.12
N SER A 32 -33.09 2.99 -13.65
CA SER A 32 -32.21 3.57 -14.66
C SER A 32 -31.05 4.32 -14.04
N GLU A 33 -30.04 4.70 -14.83
CA GLU A 33 -28.87 5.45 -14.33
C GLU A 33 -29.26 6.85 -13.79
N ASP A 34 -30.30 7.46 -14.33
CA ASP A 34 -30.77 8.77 -13.88
C ASP A 34 -31.49 8.74 -12.53
N GLU A 35 -31.99 7.59 -12.11
CA GLU A 35 -32.76 7.41 -10.87
C GLU A 35 -31.90 7.10 -9.65
N VAL A 36 -30.63 6.74 -9.85
CA VAL A 36 -29.73 6.37 -8.74
C VAL A 36 -28.51 7.26 -8.66
N TYR A 37 -28.09 7.55 -7.44
CA TYR A 37 -26.80 8.17 -7.12
C TYR A 37 -25.87 7.09 -6.58
N VAL A 38 -24.66 6.97 -7.13
CA VAL A 38 -23.67 5.96 -6.79
C VAL A 38 -22.40 6.64 -6.30
N PHE A 39 -21.81 6.11 -5.26
CA PHE A 39 -20.56 6.59 -4.70
C PHE A 39 -19.72 5.46 -4.11
N SER A 40 -18.41 5.67 -3.97
CA SER A 40 -17.50 4.73 -3.37
C SER A 40 -17.13 5.17 -1.96
N VAL A 41 -17.00 4.21 -1.05
CA VAL A 41 -16.71 4.44 0.36
C VAL A 41 -15.71 3.42 0.88
N VAL A 42 -14.69 3.89 1.61
CA VAL A 42 -13.84 3.03 2.42
C VAL A 42 -14.55 2.80 3.74
N LEU A 43 -14.87 1.55 4.05
CA LEU A 43 -15.61 1.19 5.26
C LEU A 43 -14.69 1.05 6.47
N CYS A 44 -13.61 0.29 6.31
CA CYS A 44 -12.60 0.05 7.32
C CYS A 44 -11.28 -0.43 6.69
N ASP A 45 -10.26 -0.64 7.50
CA ASP A 45 -8.93 -1.04 7.06
C ASP A 45 -8.21 -1.90 8.11
N ASN A 46 -6.96 -2.31 7.81
CA ASN A 46 -6.13 -3.10 8.72
C ASN A 46 -5.19 -2.25 9.60
N ASP A 47 -5.39 -0.94 9.69
CA ASP A 47 -4.61 -0.09 10.58
C ASP A 47 -5.22 -0.02 11.99
N ILE A 48 -4.44 0.38 12.97
CA ILE A 48 -4.93 0.61 14.34
C ILE A 48 -5.76 1.89 14.34
N ASP A 49 -7.01 1.79 14.75
CA ASP A 49 -7.97 2.88 14.79
C ASP A 49 -7.82 3.80 16.03
N ARG A 50 -8.78 4.70 16.26
CA ARG A 50 -8.79 5.64 17.39
C ARG A 50 -9.11 4.95 18.72
N GLU A 51 -9.76 3.80 18.68
CA GLU A 51 -10.13 3.00 19.85
C GLU A 51 -9.09 1.92 20.18
N HIS A 52 -7.93 1.97 19.49
CA HIS A 52 -6.90 0.95 19.56
C HIS A 52 -7.42 -0.45 19.22
N GLU A 53 -8.18 -0.55 18.14
CA GLU A 53 -8.63 -1.79 17.54
C GLU A 53 -8.17 -1.86 16.09
N ARG A 54 -8.04 -3.07 15.53
CA ARG A 54 -7.74 -3.27 14.11
C ARG A 54 -8.35 -4.56 13.61
N PHE A 55 -8.75 -4.58 12.36
CA PHE A 55 -9.12 -5.82 11.68
C PHE A 55 -7.90 -6.55 11.13
N THR A 56 -7.96 -7.90 11.13
CA THR A 56 -7.03 -8.71 10.35
C THR A 56 -7.36 -8.62 8.86
N ASP A 57 -6.41 -9.00 8.00
CA ASP A 57 -6.63 -9.06 6.55
C ASP A 57 -7.72 -10.09 6.19
N THR A 58 -7.79 -11.21 6.93
CA THR A 58 -8.82 -12.24 6.79
C THR A 58 -10.19 -11.73 7.24
N ALA A 59 -10.24 -10.94 8.31
CA ALA A 59 -11.48 -10.30 8.76
C ALA A 59 -12.03 -9.34 7.69
N LEU A 60 -11.16 -8.53 7.06
CA LEU A 60 -11.58 -7.64 5.98
C LEU A 60 -12.13 -8.41 4.77
N GLU A 61 -11.54 -9.54 4.41
CA GLU A 61 -12.05 -10.40 3.34
C GLU A 61 -13.45 -10.92 3.65
N LYS A 62 -13.69 -11.44 4.84
CA LYS A 62 -15.00 -11.92 5.27
C LYS A 62 -16.03 -10.79 5.38
N LEU A 63 -15.63 -9.63 5.90
CA LEU A 63 -16.48 -8.42 5.94
C LEU A 63 -16.87 -7.96 4.54
N SER A 64 -16.04 -8.16 3.51
CA SER A 64 -16.39 -7.79 2.14
C SER A 64 -17.63 -8.52 1.62
N GLU A 65 -17.85 -9.75 2.05
CA GLU A 65 -19.05 -10.53 1.72
C GLU A 65 -20.24 -10.10 2.58
N LEU A 66 -20.01 -9.89 3.88
CA LEU A 66 -21.06 -9.55 4.83
C LEU A 66 -21.69 -8.17 4.60
N PHE A 67 -20.92 -7.20 4.10
CA PHE A 67 -21.42 -5.84 3.87
C PHE A 67 -22.25 -5.68 2.59
N VAL A 68 -22.21 -6.62 1.65
CA VAL A 68 -23.08 -6.56 0.47
C VAL A 68 -24.55 -6.61 0.89
N GLY A 69 -25.33 -5.65 0.43
CA GLY A 69 -26.75 -5.49 0.78
C GLY A 69 -27.01 -4.75 2.11
N LYS A 70 -25.99 -4.39 2.89
CA LYS A 70 -26.19 -3.66 4.15
C LYS A 70 -26.53 -2.20 3.92
N THR A 71 -27.35 -1.66 4.82
CA THR A 71 -27.84 -0.30 4.75
C THR A 71 -26.86 0.72 5.29
N GLY A 72 -26.82 1.90 4.67
CA GLY A 72 -26.18 3.10 5.20
C GLY A 72 -27.19 3.91 6.02
N ILE A 73 -26.80 4.33 7.22
CA ILE A 73 -27.62 5.12 8.14
C ILE A 73 -26.85 6.36 8.61
N LEU A 74 -27.37 7.10 9.55
CA LEU A 74 -26.75 8.27 10.16
C LEU A 74 -26.55 8.01 11.66
N ASP A 75 -25.35 8.36 12.18
CA ASP A 75 -25.01 8.39 13.59
C ASP A 75 -25.30 7.08 14.37
N HIS A 76 -25.11 5.92 13.71
CA HIS A 76 -25.42 4.59 14.30
C HIS A 76 -26.84 4.48 14.90
N ASN A 77 -27.80 5.21 14.35
CA ASN A 77 -29.20 5.21 14.79
C ASN A 77 -30.04 4.26 13.92
N PRO A 78 -30.29 3.00 14.32
CA PRO A 78 -30.86 1.95 13.48
C PRO A 78 -32.39 2.02 13.40
N THR A 79 -32.94 3.16 12.99
CA THR A 79 -34.37 3.30 12.70
C THR A 79 -34.65 3.06 11.23
N SER A 80 -35.88 2.61 10.90
CA SER A 80 -36.28 2.37 9.51
C SER A 80 -36.20 3.63 8.66
N ASP A 81 -36.55 4.79 9.22
CA ASP A 81 -36.55 6.07 8.52
C ASP A 81 -35.15 6.62 8.27
N ASN A 82 -34.16 6.13 9.00
CA ASN A 82 -32.77 6.57 8.91
C ASN A 82 -31.98 5.85 7.80
N GLN A 83 -32.58 4.90 7.13
CA GLN A 83 -31.93 4.21 6.01
C GLN A 83 -31.83 5.16 4.80
N THR A 84 -30.59 5.35 4.28
CA THR A 84 -30.30 6.31 3.20
C THR A 84 -29.74 5.65 1.96
N ALA A 85 -28.78 4.76 2.12
CA ALA A 85 -28.05 4.11 1.04
C ALA A 85 -27.95 2.60 1.27
N ARG A 86 -27.48 1.89 0.23
CA ARG A 86 -27.25 0.44 0.33
C ARG A 86 -26.00 0.05 -0.45
N ILE A 87 -25.16 -0.81 0.13
CA ILE A 87 -23.99 -1.38 -0.53
C ILE A 87 -24.44 -2.41 -1.56
N TYR A 88 -23.98 -2.28 -2.81
CA TYR A 88 -24.22 -3.27 -3.86
C TYR A 88 -22.97 -4.02 -4.31
N SER A 89 -21.79 -3.54 -3.94
CA SER A 89 -20.51 -4.20 -4.20
C SER A 89 -19.52 -3.84 -3.09
N CYS A 90 -18.73 -4.82 -2.65
CA CYS A 90 -17.71 -4.63 -1.64
C CYS A 90 -16.51 -5.55 -1.94
N ASN A 91 -15.32 -5.06 -1.80
CA ASN A 91 -14.08 -5.81 -2.02
C ASN A 91 -12.94 -5.26 -1.17
N THR A 92 -11.92 -6.07 -0.95
CA THR A 92 -10.67 -5.62 -0.32
C THR A 92 -9.65 -5.20 -1.37
N GLU A 93 -8.81 -4.24 -1.04
CA GLU A 93 -7.68 -3.85 -1.88
C GLU A 93 -6.46 -3.44 -1.05
N PHE A 94 -5.27 -3.80 -1.53
CA PHE A 94 -4.02 -3.24 -1.02
C PHE A 94 -3.74 -1.89 -1.67
N VAL A 95 -3.44 -0.88 -0.86
CA VAL A 95 -3.03 0.43 -1.38
C VAL A 95 -1.54 0.42 -1.65
N LYS A 96 -1.18 0.58 -2.92
CA LYS A 96 0.23 0.53 -3.38
C LYS A 96 1.10 1.53 -2.61
N ASN A 97 2.26 1.07 -2.14
CA ASN A 97 3.26 1.87 -1.41
C ASN A 97 2.76 2.52 -0.11
N LYS A 98 1.66 2.02 0.47
CA LYS A 98 1.19 2.45 1.79
C LYS A 98 1.35 1.31 2.79
N LEU A 99 1.90 1.64 3.96
CA LEU A 99 1.99 0.73 5.10
C LEU A 99 1.06 1.22 6.21
N ASN A 100 0.54 0.29 7.01
CA ASN A 100 -0.17 0.60 8.24
C ASN A 100 0.83 0.96 9.35
N ARG A 101 0.37 1.31 10.55
CA ARG A 101 1.21 1.70 11.69
C ARG A 101 2.10 0.59 12.24
N LEU A 102 1.83 -0.65 11.86
CA LEU A 102 2.65 -1.81 12.22
C LEU A 102 3.74 -2.09 11.18
N GLY A 103 3.79 -1.32 10.08
CA GLY A 103 4.72 -1.55 8.99
C GLY A 103 4.30 -2.64 8.01
N GLU A 104 3.04 -3.10 8.08
CA GLU A 104 2.46 -4.09 7.18
C GLU A 104 1.82 -3.41 5.96
N PRO A 105 1.67 -4.10 4.82
CA PRO A 105 0.94 -3.56 3.67
C PRO A 105 -0.46 -3.10 4.06
N TYR A 106 -0.79 -1.84 3.74
CA TYR A 106 -2.09 -1.27 4.08
C TYR A 106 -3.19 -1.84 3.20
N LYS A 107 -4.16 -2.52 3.82
CA LYS A 107 -5.32 -3.13 3.18
C LYS A 107 -6.58 -2.44 3.67
N ARG A 108 -7.49 -2.12 2.75
CA ARG A 108 -8.76 -1.48 3.05
C ARG A 108 -9.94 -2.22 2.46
N LEU A 109 -11.09 -2.04 3.06
CA LEU A 109 -12.38 -2.53 2.59
C LEU A 109 -13.07 -1.40 1.81
N LEU A 110 -13.20 -1.59 0.51
CA LEU A 110 -13.80 -0.64 -0.41
C LEU A 110 -15.18 -1.11 -0.82
N ALA A 111 -16.20 -0.29 -0.59
CA ALA A 111 -17.56 -0.55 -1.00
C ALA A 111 -18.05 0.47 -2.04
N LYS A 112 -18.99 0.03 -2.86
CA LYS A 112 -19.83 0.88 -3.69
C LYS A 112 -21.25 0.86 -3.15
N ALA A 113 -21.80 2.05 -2.90
CA ALA A 113 -23.14 2.23 -2.38
C ALA A 113 -24.00 3.02 -3.37
N TYR A 114 -25.30 2.81 -3.32
CA TYR A 114 -26.27 3.58 -4.07
C TYR A 114 -27.38 4.12 -3.18
N MET A 115 -28.01 5.19 -3.60
CA MET A 115 -29.27 5.70 -3.06
C MET A 115 -30.16 6.19 -4.20
N PRO A 116 -31.49 6.06 -4.07
CA PRO A 116 -32.41 6.65 -5.04
C PRO A 116 -32.32 8.17 -5.04
N LYS A 117 -32.32 8.79 -6.21
CA LYS A 117 -32.47 10.25 -6.36
C LYS A 117 -33.94 10.64 -6.11
N SER A 118 -34.27 10.83 -4.85
CA SER A 118 -35.59 11.24 -4.39
C SER A 118 -35.46 12.52 -3.60
N SER A 119 -36.57 13.25 -3.45
CA SER A 119 -36.63 14.48 -2.63
C SER A 119 -36.10 14.28 -1.20
N LYS A 120 -36.29 13.10 -0.62
CA LYS A 120 -35.73 12.71 0.71
C LYS A 120 -34.20 12.72 0.70
N ASN A 121 -33.57 12.32 -0.40
CA ASN A 121 -32.13 12.10 -0.48
C ASN A 121 -31.35 13.28 -1.09
N GLU A 122 -32.03 14.28 -1.66
CA GLU A 122 -31.39 15.43 -2.33
C GLU A 122 -30.37 16.15 -1.44
N ASN A 123 -30.73 16.43 -0.20
CA ASN A 123 -29.83 17.08 0.75
C ASN A 123 -28.64 16.21 1.10
N ILE A 124 -28.84 14.92 1.31
CA ILE A 124 -27.75 13.99 1.64
C ILE A 124 -26.78 13.87 0.46
N ILE A 125 -27.29 13.79 -0.76
CA ILE A 125 -26.48 13.74 -1.99
C ILE A 125 -25.65 15.02 -2.12
N LEU A 126 -26.27 16.18 -1.89
CA LEU A 126 -25.57 17.48 -1.92
C LEU A 126 -24.48 17.55 -0.85
N GLU A 127 -24.73 17.06 0.37
CA GLU A 127 -23.77 17.03 1.46
C GLU A 127 -22.61 16.07 1.18
N ILE A 128 -22.85 14.94 0.50
CA ILE A 128 -21.80 14.01 0.04
C ILE A 128 -20.96 14.69 -1.06
N ASP A 129 -21.60 15.26 -2.08
CA ASP A 129 -20.90 15.88 -3.20
C ASP A 129 -20.09 17.12 -2.80
N SER A 130 -20.57 17.87 -1.80
CA SER A 130 -19.85 19.01 -1.22
C SER A 130 -18.76 18.60 -0.23
N GLY A 131 -18.68 17.30 0.14
CA GLY A 131 -17.70 16.80 1.11
C GLY A 131 -18.03 17.10 2.57
N ILE A 132 -19.26 17.53 2.87
CA ILE A 132 -19.74 17.74 4.24
C ILE A 132 -20.01 16.41 4.92
N LYS A 133 -20.71 15.47 4.24
CA LYS A 133 -20.86 14.08 4.70
C LYS A 133 -19.81 13.23 4.00
N LYS A 134 -18.73 12.94 4.70
CA LYS A 134 -17.60 12.21 4.16
C LYS A 134 -17.23 11.01 5.02
N GLU A 135 -17.15 11.20 6.32
CA GLU A 135 -16.66 10.21 7.28
C GLU A 135 -17.73 9.14 7.53
N VAL A 136 -17.28 7.87 7.61
CA VAL A 136 -18.16 6.73 7.92
C VAL A 136 -17.55 5.84 8.98
N SER A 137 -18.44 5.11 9.68
CA SER A 137 -18.08 4.07 10.63
C SER A 137 -18.91 2.82 10.33
N VAL A 138 -18.51 1.66 10.84
CA VAL A 138 -19.15 0.37 10.59
C VAL A 138 -19.64 -0.27 11.88
N GLY A 139 -20.81 -0.91 11.81
CA GLY A 139 -21.35 -1.77 12.85
C GLY A 139 -21.22 -3.24 12.44
N CYS A 140 -20.40 -4.02 13.15
CA CYS A 140 -20.22 -5.44 12.91
C CYS A 140 -19.93 -6.19 14.22
N SER A 141 -20.09 -7.52 14.20
CA SER A 141 -19.67 -8.41 15.29
C SER A 141 -18.53 -9.31 14.84
N VAL A 142 -17.66 -9.67 15.80
CA VAL A 142 -16.54 -10.57 15.62
C VAL A 142 -16.50 -11.62 16.73
N ASN A 143 -16.05 -12.82 16.40
CA ASN A 143 -15.90 -13.92 17.38
C ASN A 143 -14.60 -13.81 18.17
N GLN A 144 -13.57 -13.15 17.63
CA GLN A 144 -12.25 -13.09 18.23
C GLN A 144 -11.82 -11.65 18.45
N ARG A 145 -11.39 -11.36 19.69
CA ARG A 145 -10.90 -10.06 20.12
C ARG A 145 -9.57 -10.25 20.83
N ILE A 146 -8.49 -10.34 20.09
CA ILE A 146 -7.19 -10.79 20.58
C ILE A 146 -6.35 -9.61 21.09
N CYS A 147 -5.85 -9.70 22.31
CA CYS A 147 -4.89 -8.75 22.86
C CYS A 147 -3.55 -8.84 22.13
N SER A 148 -3.05 -7.74 21.57
CA SER A 148 -1.79 -7.69 20.81
C SER A 148 -0.53 -7.93 21.66
N ILE A 149 -0.64 -7.93 22.99
CA ILE A 149 0.48 -8.12 23.92
C ILE A 149 0.61 -9.57 24.36
N CYS A 150 -0.49 -10.19 24.81
CA CYS A 150 -0.46 -11.55 25.39
C CYS A 150 -1.16 -12.61 24.54
N GLY A 151 -1.82 -12.24 23.44
CA GLY A 151 -2.52 -13.19 22.57
C GLY A 151 -3.83 -13.75 23.12
N LYS A 152 -4.30 -13.32 24.31
CA LYS A 152 -5.56 -13.77 24.88
C LYS A 152 -6.75 -13.16 24.14
N ASP A 153 -7.82 -13.93 24.00
CA ASP A 153 -9.11 -13.43 23.54
C ASP A 153 -9.81 -12.71 24.68
N VAL A 154 -9.81 -11.37 24.63
CA VAL A 154 -10.38 -10.51 25.69
C VAL A 154 -11.91 -10.61 25.80
N GLY A 155 -12.56 -11.24 24.83
CA GLY A 155 -13.98 -11.59 24.91
C GLY A 155 -14.26 -12.85 25.73
N LYS A 156 -13.26 -13.70 25.98
CA LYS A 156 -13.39 -15.00 26.64
C LYS A 156 -12.53 -15.15 27.88
N GLU A 157 -11.41 -14.41 27.96
CA GLU A 157 -10.42 -14.54 29.02
C GLU A 157 -10.06 -13.18 29.61
N ASN A 158 -9.77 -13.17 30.92
CA ASN A 158 -9.27 -11.97 31.57
C ASN A 158 -7.87 -11.60 31.09
N CYS A 159 -7.73 -10.38 30.63
CA CYS A 159 -6.48 -9.78 30.20
C CYS A 159 -6.18 -8.53 31.03
N ALA A 160 -4.97 -8.44 31.58
CA ALA A 160 -4.55 -7.29 32.38
C ALA A 160 -4.04 -6.11 31.51
N HIS A 161 -3.90 -6.30 30.19
CA HIS A 161 -3.41 -5.26 29.31
C HIS A 161 -4.54 -4.30 28.91
N ILE A 162 -4.25 -3.00 28.99
CA ILE A 162 -5.19 -1.92 28.69
C ILE A 162 -4.88 -1.36 27.31
N LYS A 163 -5.89 -1.24 26.44
CA LYS A 163 -5.77 -0.63 25.10
C LYS A 163 -5.16 0.78 25.21
N GLY A 164 -4.24 1.10 24.30
CA GLY A 164 -3.54 2.38 24.28
C GLY A 164 -2.35 2.49 25.22
N HIS A 165 -2.17 1.59 26.17
CA HIS A 165 -1.02 1.60 27.09
C HIS A 165 0.19 0.92 26.47
N ARG A 166 1.37 1.37 26.90
CA ARG A 166 2.67 0.87 26.38
C ARG A 166 3.22 -0.24 27.29
N TYR A 167 3.58 -1.36 26.68
CA TYR A 167 4.13 -2.52 27.37
C TYR A 167 5.47 -2.92 26.80
N LYS A 168 6.36 -3.41 27.67
CA LYS A 168 7.65 -3.98 27.25
C LYS A 168 7.42 -5.43 26.81
N THR A 169 7.89 -5.76 25.60
CA THR A 169 7.83 -7.11 25.02
C THR A 169 9.26 -7.58 24.69
N SER A 170 9.44 -8.82 24.24
CA SER A 170 10.73 -9.34 23.74
C SER A 170 11.34 -8.48 22.63
N ASP A 171 10.49 -7.92 21.76
CA ASP A 171 10.88 -7.15 20.58
C ASP A 171 10.94 -5.63 20.82
N GLY A 172 10.85 -5.19 22.08
CA GLY A 172 10.85 -3.78 22.46
C GLY A 172 9.53 -3.34 23.07
N TYR A 173 9.20 -2.06 22.92
CA TYR A 173 7.96 -1.51 23.47
C TYR A 173 6.85 -1.52 22.42
N LYS A 174 5.67 -2.06 22.79
CA LYS A 174 4.46 -2.06 21.94
C LYS A 174 3.30 -1.36 22.65
N ILE A 175 2.45 -0.66 21.87
CA ILE A 175 1.19 -0.12 22.37
C ILE A 175 0.14 -1.21 22.23
N CYS A 176 -0.55 -1.51 23.36
CA CYS A 176 -1.60 -2.50 23.38
C CYS A 176 -2.78 -2.09 22.51
N HIS A 177 -3.20 -2.97 21.63
CA HIS A 177 -4.42 -2.85 20.83
C HIS A 177 -5.14 -4.20 20.76
N THR A 178 -6.41 -4.17 20.41
CA THR A 178 -7.20 -5.39 20.17
C THR A 178 -7.22 -5.72 18.69
N VAL A 179 -6.89 -6.94 18.35
CA VAL A 179 -7.00 -7.48 16.98
C VAL A 179 -8.39 -8.13 16.85
N LEU A 180 -9.18 -7.64 15.90
CA LEU A 180 -10.52 -8.11 15.59
C LEU A 180 -10.44 -9.13 14.45
N ASP A 181 -10.92 -10.35 14.72
CA ASP A 181 -10.92 -11.41 13.71
C ASP A 181 -12.21 -12.24 13.77
N ASP A 182 -12.39 -13.07 12.72
CA ASP A 182 -13.56 -13.93 12.53
C ASP A 182 -14.89 -13.16 12.65
N PRO A 183 -15.17 -12.16 11.79
CA PRO A 183 -16.43 -11.43 11.82
C PRO A 183 -17.61 -12.39 11.53
N THR A 184 -18.69 -12.24 12.29
CA THR A 184 -19.88 -13.08 12.21
C THR A 184 -21.05 -12.41 11.52
N ASP A 185 -21.17 -11.09 11.66
CA ASP A 185 -22.22 -10.31 11.00
C ASP A 185 -21.76 -8.86 10.78
N ALA A 186 -22.33 -8.21 9.76
CA ALA A 186 -22.27 -6.78 9.54
C ALA A 186 -23.70 -6.23 9.63
N TYR A 187 -23.90 -5.24 10.50
CA TYR A 187 -25.24 -4.71 10.75
C TYR A 187 -25.58 -3.55 9.82
N GLU A 188 -24.71 -2.58 9.77
CA GLU A 188 -24.88 -1.32 9.03
C GLU A 188 -23.52 -0.62 8.85
N TRP A 189 -23.53 0.45 8.12
CA TRP A 189 -22.50 1.47 8.09
C TRP A 189 -23.15 2.85 8.22
N SER A 190 -22.48 3.79 8.85
CA SER A 190 -23.04 5.08 9.20
C SER A 190 -22.20 6.24 8.73
N PHE A 191 -22.83 7.30 8.22
CA PHE A 191 -22.19 8.61 8.21
C PHE A 191 -22.09 9.12 9.64
N VAL A 192 -20.89 9.53 10.06
CA VAL A 192 -20.59 10.01 11.42
C VAL A 192 -19.69 11.24 11.36
N ALA A 193 -19.70 12.03 12.41
CA ALA A 193 -18.81 13.20 12.48
C ALA A 193 -17.34 12.82 12.72
N VAL A 194 -17.09 11.77 13.51
CA VAL A 194 -15.75 11.29 13.84
C VAL A 194 -15.74 9.76 13.78
N PRO A 195 -15.13 9.15 12.76
CA PRO A 195 -15.08 7.69 12.62
C PRO A 195 -14.02 7.08 13.56
N ALA A 196 -14.20 5.83 13.99
CA ALA A 196 -13.17 5.07 14.68
C ALA A 196 -11.95 4.88 13.76
N GLN A 197 -12.17 4.40 12.56
CA GLN A 197 -11.15 4.23 11.51
C GLN A 197 -10.85 5.56 10.81
N ARG A 198 -9.58 5.98 10.80
CA ARG A 198 -9.17 7.33 10.33
C ARG A 198 -9.38 7.59 8.85
N GLU A 199 -9.25 6.55 8.05
CA GLU A 199 -9.33 6.61 6.58
C GLU A 199 -10.72 6.22 6.06
N ALA A 200 -11.66 5.85 6.98
CA ALA A 200 -13.02 5.47 6.61
C ALA A 200 -13.80 6.69 6.14
N GLY A 201 -14.38 6.59 4.94
CA GLY A 201 -15.12 7.71 4.36
C GLY A 201 -15.38 7.57 2.88
N VAL A 202 -16.24 8.47 2.39
CA VAL A 202 -16.52 8.59 0.96
C VAL A 202 -15.26 9.07 0.24
N ILE A 203 -14.89 8.34 -0.78
CA ILE A 203 -13.76 8.70 -1.64
C ILE A 203 -14.28 9.28 -2.95
N LYS A 204 -13.51 10.19 -3.54
CA LYS A 204 -13.78 10.64 -4.90
C LYS A 204 -13.68 9.42 -5.81
N SER A 205 -14.79 9.02 -6.42
CA SER A 205 -14.76 7.95 -7.41
C SER A 205 -13.97 8.48 -8.61
N PHE A 206 -12.81 7.88 -8.86
CA PHE A 206 -12.21 7.92 -10.18
C PHE A 206 -12.98 6.90 -11.02
N THR A 207 -14.04 7.36 -11.65
CA THR A 207 -14.64 6.58 -12.73
C THR A 207 -13.63 6.61 -13.86
N LEU A 208 -13.14 5.44 -14.23
CA LEU A 208 -12.50 5.24 -15.52
C LEU A 208 -13.59 5.43 -16.57
N THR A 209 -13.83 6.66 -16.98
CA THR A 209 -14.69 6.94 -18.12
C THR A 209 -13.93 6.48 -19.36
N LYS A 210 -14.62 5.74 -20.22
CA LYS A 210 -14.13 5.35 -21.56
C LYS A 210 -13.77 6.55 -22.44
N ASP A 211 -14.06 7.77 -21.97
CA ASP A 211 -13.71 9.02 -22.62
C ASP A 211 -12.65 9.77 -21.78
N GLY A 212 -11.37 9.55 -22.09
CA GLY A 212 -10.27 10.43 -21.73
C GLY A 212 -9.70 10.33 -20.32
N GLY A 213 -10.02 9.30 -19.54
CA GLY A 213 -9.35 9.03 -18.26
C GLY A 213 -8.15 8.11 -18.45
N ASP A 214 -6.98 8.50 -17.90
CA ASP A 214 -5.75 7.73 -17.97
C ASP A 214 -5.95 6.31 -17.43
N MET A 215 -6.11 5.34 -18.34
CA MET A 215 -6.02 3.93 -17.98
C MET A 215 -4.62 3.68 -17.41
N LYS A 216 -4.51 3.17 -16.18
CA LYS A 216 -3.20 2.87 -15.61
C LYS A 216 -2.51 1.85 -16.50
N MET A 217 -1.25 2.07 -16.80
CA MET A 217 -0.48 1.23 -17.71
C MET A 217 -0.47 -0.24 -17.29
N GLU A 218 -0.51 -0.50 -15.97
CA GLU A 218 -0.61 -1.85 -15.41
C GLU A 218 -1.92 -2.56 -15.78
N ASP A 219 -3.03 -1.81 -15.87
CA ASP A 219 -4.34 -2.37 -16.25
C ASP A 219 -4.39 -2.67 -17.75
N ILE A 220 -3.73 -1.86 -18.58
CA ILE A 220 -3.51 -2.14 -20.02
C ILE A 220 -2.71 -3.43 -20.19
N ILE A 221 -1.58 -3.56 -19.50
CA ILE A 221 -0.72 -4.74 -19.57
C ILE A 221 -1.48 -5.98 -19.08
N LYS A 222 -2.23 -5.87 -17.99
CA LYS A 222 -3.04 -6.96 -17.46
C LYS A 222 -4.13 -7.41 -18.45
N SER A 223 -4.82 -6.46 -19.09
CA SER A 223 -5.85 -6.79 -20.08
C SER A 223 -5.27 -7.41 -21.36
N LEU A 224 -4.08 -6.99 -21.79
CA LEU A 224 -3.33 -7.64 -22.87
C LEU A 224 -2.96 -9.09 -22.53
N SER A 225 -2.68 -9.41 -21.26
CA SER A 225 -2.36 -10.78 -20.83
C SER A 225 -3.54 -11.76 -20.95
N TYR A 226 -4.79 -11.26 -20.94
CA TYR A 226 -6.00 -12.08 -21.10
C TYR A 226 -6.44 -12.31 -22.55
N LYS A 227 -5.58 -12.03 -23.55
CA LYS A 227 -5.86 -12.23 -25.00
C LYS A 227 -7.12 -11.51 -25.50
N LYS A 228 -7.53 -10.42 -24.88
CA LYS A 228 -8.61 -9.56 -25.39
C LYS A 228 -8.02 -8.54 -26.37
N SER A 229 -8.66 -8.36 -27.52
CA SER A 229 -8.32 -7.24 -28.40
C SER A 229 -8.67 -5.92 -27.74
N ILE A 230 -7.71 -5.00 -27.68
CA ILE A 230 -7.90 -3.67 -27.10
C ILE A 230 -7.63 -2.65 -28.20
N THR A 231 -8.54 -1.70 -28.36
CA THR A 231 -8.36 -0.57 -29.24
C THR A 231 -7.91 0.61 -28.39
N PHE A 232 -6.77 1.22 -28.75
CA PHE A 232 -6.22 2.39 -28.08
C PHE A 232 -6.59 3.66 -28.86
N SER A 233 -6.86 4.75 -28.15
CA SER A 233 -6.81 6.09 -28.73
C SER A 233 -5.38 6.50 -29.00
N ASP A 234 -5.14 7.48 -29.87
CA ASP A 234 -3.80 7.96 -30.20
C ASP A 234 -3.01 8.43 -28.96
N LEU A 235 -3.72 9.02 -27.97
CA LEU A 235 -3.12 9.47 -26.72
C LEU A 235 -2.71 8.29 -25.83
N GLU A 236 -3.51 7.25 -25.72
CA GLU A 236 -3.20 6.03 -24.96
C GLU A 236 -2.07 5.25 -25.62
N ALA A 237 -2.06 5.15 -26.95
CA ALA A 237 -0.98 4.53 -27.70
C ALA A 237 0.35 5.26 -27.46
N LYS A 238 0.35 6.61 -27.44
CA LYS A 238 1.54 7.42 -27.13
C LYS A 238 2.05 7.17 -25.70
N LYS A 239 1.16 7.15 -24.71
CA LYS A 239 1.52 6.87 -23.31
C LYS A 239 2.04 5.45 -23.11
N LEU A 240 1.47 4.46 -23.80
CA LEU A 240 1.96 3.09 -23.79
C LEU A 240 3.38 3.02 -24.39
N PHE A 241 3.60 3.73 -25.49
CA PHE A 241 4.92 3.80 -26.11
C PHE A 241 5.96 4.42 -25.17
N GLU A 242 5.64 5.58 -24.55
CA GLU A 242 6.52 6.24 -23.57
C GLU A 242 6.82 5.33 -22.36
N TYR A 243 5.85 4.57 -21.90
CA TYR A 243 6.03 3.60 -20.81
C TYR A 243 6.95 2.44 -21.20
N ILE A 244 6.76 1.88 -22.41
CA ILE A 244 7.60 0.81 -22.95
C ILE A 244 9.05 1.32 -23.10
N GLU A 245 9.25 2.52 -23.64
CA GLU A 245 10.57 3.13 -23.77
C GLU A 245 11.24 3.35 -22.39
N ASN A 246 10.50 3.79 -21.38
CA ASN A 246 11.00 3.91 -20.01
C ASN A 246 11.40 2.55 -19.40
N LEU A 247 10.61 1.50 -19.64
CA LEU A 247 10.95 0.14 -19.19
C LEU A 247 12.19 -0.38 -19.90
N ARG A 248 12.29 -0.14 -21.21
CA ARG A 248 13.44 -0.51 -22.03
C ARG A 248 14.72 0.16 -21.52
N LYS A 249 14.65 1.46 -21.24
CA LYS A 249 15.78 2.21 -20.65
C LYS A 249 16.20 1.62 -19.31
N LYS A 250 15.26 1.37 -18.40
CA LYS A 250 15.55 0.74 -17.10
C LYS A 250 16.13 -0.67 -17.25
N SER A 251 15.70 -1.43 -18.25
CA SER A 251 16.25 -2.75 -18.55
C SER A 251 17.70 -2.65 -19.00
N LEU A 252 18.02 -1.71 -19.91
CA LEU A 252 19.38 -1.46 -20.38
C LEU A 252 20.31 -1.00 -19.25
N ASP A 253 19.83 -0.09 -18.38
CA ASP A 253 20.57 0.34 -17.18
C ASP A 253 20.84 -0.85 -16.24
N GLY A 254 19.85 -1.75 -16.09
CA GLY A 254 19.98 -2.97 -15.31
C GLY A 254 20.98 -3.97 -15.90
N GLU A 255 21.00 -4.15 -17.22
CA GLU A 255 21.96 -5.00 -17.92
C GLU A 255 23.37 -4.42 -17.81
N PHE A 256 23.53 -3.11 -18.04
CA PHE A 256 24.82 -2.43 -17.87
C PHE A 256 25.36 -2.61 -16.45
N TYR A 257 24.54 -2.39 -15.44
CA TYR A 257 24.92 -2.59 -14.05
C TYR A 257 25.29 -4.05 -13.73
N LYS A 258 24.57 -5.02 -14.33
CA LYS A 258 24.89 -6.43 -14.20
C LYS A 258 26.27 -6.75 -14.80
N ASP A 259 26.59 -6.17 -15.96
CA ASP A 259 27.87 -6.38 -16.62
C ASP A 259 29.03 -5.73 -15.86
N GLU A 260 28.83 -4.54 -15.29
CA GLU A 260 29.81 -3.94 -14.38
C GLU A 260 30.11 -4.84 -13.17
N LEU A 261 29.07 -5.37 -12.53
CA LEU A 261 29.23 -6.30 -11.41
C LEU A 261 29.96 -7.58 -11.81
N LYS A 262 29.65 -8.16 -12.98
CA LYS A 262 30.39 -9.32 -13.50
C LYS A 262 31.87 -9.01 -13.66
N ASN A 263 32.21 -7.90 -14.30
CA ASN A 263 33.59 -7.48 -14.50
C ASN A 263 34.32 -7.25 -13.16
N GLU A 264 33.64 -6.66 -12.17
CA GLU A 264 34.20 -6.47 -10.83
C GLU A 264 34.46 -7.82 -10.14
N VAL A 265 33.50 -8.76 -10.21
CA VAL A 265 33.63 -10.12 -9.66
C VAL A 265 34.80 -10.87 -10.31
N LEU A 266 34.95 -10.79 -11.64
CA LEU A 266 36.06 -11.42 -12.35
C LEU A 266 37.42 -10.85 -11.92
N LYS A 267 37.55 -9.51 -11.84
CA LYS A 267 38.79 -8.87 -11.36
C LYS A 267 39.13 -9.29 -9.93
N LEU A 268 38.16 -9.31 -9.05
CA LEU A 268 38.36 -9.70 -7.66
C LEU A 268 38.68 -11.21 -7.52
N SER A 269 38.04 -12.07 -8.30
CA SER A 269 38.33 -13.50 -8.30
C SER A 269 39.76 -13.80 -8.72
N ALA A 270 40.26 -13.15 -9.80
CA ALA A 270 41.62 -13.28 -10.25
C ALA A 270 42.66 -12.81 -9.22
N ALA A 271 42.33 -11.78 -8.43
CA ALA A 271 43.21 -11.28 -7.37
C ALA A 271 43.24 -12.17 -6.11
N VAL A 272 42.12 -12.83 -5.79
CA VAL A 272 41.96 -13.63 -4.54
C VAL A 272 42.21 -15.10 -4.78
N GLN A 273 41.99 -15.60 -5.98
CA GLN A 273 42.12 -17.01 -6.38
C GLN A 273 42.78 -17.10 -7.78
N PRO A 274 44.07 -16.79 -7.89
CA PRO A 274 44.79 -16.80 -9.17
C PRO A 274 44.84 -18.16 -9.86
N GLU A 275 44.65 -19.23 -9.11
CA GLU A 275 44.62 -20.63 -9.59
C GLU A 275 43.27 -20.96 -10.28
N LEU A 276 42.22 -20.18 -10.07
CA LEU A 276 40.93 -20.39 -10.69
C LEU A 276 40.95 -19.91 -12.12
N ASP A 277 40.64 -20.82 -13.08
CA ASP A 277 40.50 -20.44 -14.46
C ASP A 277 39.42 -19.34 -14.65
N ILE A 278 39.86 -18.21 -15.19
CA ILE A 278 39.00 -17.03 -15.41
C ILE A 278 37.82 -17.33 -16.33
N GLN A 279 37.99 -18.29 -17.27
CA GLN A 279 36.90 -18.69 -18.18
C GLN A 279 35.82 -19.47 -17.44
N VAL A 280 36.20 -20.30 -16.47
CA VAL A 280 35.24 -21.00 -15.61
C VAL A 280 34.47 -20.00 -14.76
N MET A 281 35.17 -19.03 -14.15
CA MET A 281 34.54 -17.98 -13.36
C MET A 281 33.60 -17.10 -14.19
N LYS A 282 33.96 -16.79 -15.45
CA LYS A 282 33.10 -16.06 -16.37
C LYS A 282 31.81 -16.82 -16.67
N ASN A 283 31.91 -18.12 -16.96
CA ASN A 283 30.74 -18.98 -17.21
C ASN A 283 29.80 -19.06 -15.99
N VAL A 284 30.35 -19.01 -14.78
CA VAL A 284 29.56 -18.94 -13.55
C VAL A 284 28.88 -17.56 -13.42
N ALA A 285 29.66 -16.48 -13.56
CA ALA A 285 29.15 -15.12 -13.43
C ALA A 285 28.02 -14.79 -14.42
N ASP A 286 28.07 -15.33 -15.63
CA ASP A 286 27.03 -15.15 -16.65
C ASP A 286 25.68 -15.75 -16.25
N LYS A 287 25.66 -16.81 -15.44
CA LYS A 287 24.44 -17.47 -14.95
C LYS A 287 23.86 -16.84 -13.69
N LEU A 288 24.63 -16.01 -12.99
CA LEU A 288 24.21 -15.41 -11.73
C LEU A 288 23.29 -14.19 -11.93
N ASN A 289 22.37 -14.00 -10.99
CA ASN A 289 21.58 -12.79 -10.90
C ASN A 289 22.34 -11.66 -10.14
N ILE A 290 21.82 -10.43 -10.19
CA ILE A 290 22.47 -9.25 -9.56
C ILE A 290 22.72 -9.45 -8.05
N LYS A 291 21.80 -10.11 -7.34
CA LYS A 291 21.94 -10.35 -5.89
C LYS A 291 23.08 -11.33 -5.59
N GLU A 292 23.18 -12.37 -6.38
CA GLU A 292 24.24 -13.36 -6.28
C GLU A 292 25.62 -12.78 -6.63
N LEU A 293 25.69 -11.98 -7.72
CA LEU A 293 26.91 -11.27 -8.10
C LEU A 293 27.39 -10.32 -7.00
N LYS A 294 26.50 -9.59 -6.34
CA LYS A 294 26.83 -8.76 -5.17
C LYS A 294 27.42 -9.58 -4.04
N SER A 295 26.84 -10.73 -3.73
CA SER A 295 27.32 -11.62 -2.68
C SER A 295 28.74 -12.14 -2.99
N PHE A 296 29.01 -12.54 -4.23
CA PHE A 296 30.36 -12.92 -4.68
C PHE A 296 31.35 -11.77 -4.56
N ARG A 297 31.01 -10.59 -5.08
CA ARG A 297 31.82 -9.40 -4.97
C ARG A 297 32.23 -9.09 -3.53
N ASP A 298 31.25 -9.07 -2.62
CA ASP A 298 31.47 -8.71 -1.22
C ASP A 298 32.33 -9.77 -0.50
N SER A 299 32.14 -11.04 -0.83
CA SER A 299 32.97 -12.15 -0.34
C SER A 299 34.42 -12.01 -0.80
N PHE A 300 34.66 -11.75 -2.08
CA PHE A 300 36.01 -11.56 -2.62
C PHE A 300 36.67 -10.29 -2.09
N LYS A 301 35.94 -9.18 -1.96
CA LYS A 301 36.43 -7.94 -1.31
C LYS A 301 36.90 -8.21 0.12
N SER A 302 36.10 -8.94 0.89
CA SER A 302 36.45 -9.29 2.26
C SER A 302 37.73 -10.16 2.35
N LYS A 303 37.91 -11.11 1.41
CA LYS A 303 39.13 -11.92 1.35
C LYS A 303 40.33 -11.07 0.92
N LEU A 304 40.19 -10.19 -0.08
CA LEU A 304 41.25 -9.33 -0.55
C LEU A 304 41.77 -8.40 0.57
N LEU A 305 40.86 -7.79 1.34
CA LEU A 305 41.22 -6.93 2.47
C LEU A 305 41.97 -7.68 3.58
N LYS A 306 41.67 -8.97 3.78
CA LYS A 306 42.38 -9.81 4.73
C LYS A 306 43.82 -10.18 4.24
N SER A 307 43.95 -10.43 2.93
CA SER A 307 45.23 -10.75 2.32
C SER A 307 46.14 -9.54 2.11
N PHE A 308 45.56 -8.39 1.85
CA PHE A 308 46.27 -7.11 1.63
C PHE A 308 45.64 -6.01 2.49
N PRO A 309 45.91 -6.00 3.81
CA PRO A 309 45.39 -4.92 4.65
C PRO A 309 45.98 -3.59 4.20
N SER A 310 45.13 -2.60 3.91
CA SER A 310 45.53 -1.27 3.55
C SER A 310 46.28 -0.62 4.72
N LYS A 311 47.60 -0.47 4.60
CA LYS A 311 48.37 0.36 5.55
C LYS A 311 48.22 1.83 5.12
N PRO A 312 47.98 2.75 6.05
CA PRO A 312 47.96 4.18 5.72
C PRO A 312 49.37 4.56 5.18
N GLN A 313 49.40 5.31 4.07
CA GLN A 313 50.63 5.74 3.41
C GLN A 313 51.55 6.58 4.31
N PHE A 314 51.03 7.14 5.40
CA PHE A 314 51.70 7.90 6.41
C PHE A 314 51.48 7.32 7.82
N ALA A 315 51.71 6.01 8.01
CA ALA A 315 51.88 5.50 9.36
C ALA A 315 53.21 6.02 9.90
N LYS A 316 53.17 6.95 10.84
CA LYS A 316 54.37 7.29 11.66
C LYS A 316 54.86 5.98 12.28
N GLU A 317 56.07 5.56 11.91
CA GLU A 317 56.78 4.60 12.71
C GLU A 317 56.96 5.17 14.10
N ASN A 318 56.44 4.50 15.11
CA ASN A 318 56.76 4.80 16.51
C ASN A 318 58.21 4.42 16.76
N ASN A 319 59.14 5.22 16.25
CA ASN A 319 60.50 5.20 16.74
C ASN A 319 60.48 5.93 18.09
N ASN A 320 60.59 5.18 19.16
CA ASN A 320 60.93 5.70 20.49
C ASN A 320 62.37 6.27 20.44
N HIS A 321 62.53 7.37 19.69
CA HIS A 321 63.69 8.25 19.87
C HIS A 321 63.23 9.36 20.80
N THR A 322 63.73 9.31 22.03
CA THR A 322 63.75 10.44 22.96
C THR A 322 64.31 11.65 22.21
N PHE A 323 63.45 12.60 21.91
CA PHE A 323 63.89 13.92 21.43
C PHE A 323 64.72 14.56 22.54
N LYS A 324 66.03 14.62 22.37
CA LYS A 324 66.85 15.56 23.07
C LYS A 324 66.40 16.94 22.61
N ASP A 325 66.00 17.75 23.61
CA ASP A 325 65.62 19.13 23.43
C ASP A 325 66.80 19.96 22.88
N LEU A 326 66.77 20.22 21.58
CA LEU A 326 67.80 21.02 20.88
C LEU A 326 67.71 22.53 21.16
N ASN A 327 66.75 22.97 22.01
CA ASN A 327 66.60 24.38 22.36
C ASN A 327 67.54 24.85 23.49
N GLN A 328 68.39 23.95 24.02
CA GLN A 328 69.38 24.40 25.04
C GLN A 328 70.68 25.02 24.51
N GLU A 329 70.90 24.98 23.19
CA GLU A 329 72.14 25.51 22.58
C GLU A 329 72.00 26.92 22.00
N PHE A 330 70.88 27.61 22.10
CA PHE A 330 70.70 29.00 21.69
C PHE A 330 70.32 29.86 22.90
N LYS A 331 71.32 30.15 23.74
CA LYS A 331 71.29 31.30 24.61
C LYS A 331 72.29 32.30 24.05
N ILE A 332 71.77 33.42 23.51
CA ILE A 332 72.41 34.70 23.43
C ILE A 332 71.57 35.63 24.32
#